data_b89dde99b67dc080effc7b77edafd47c
#
_entry.id   b89dde99b67dc080effc7b77edafd47c
#
_cell.length_a   1.000
_cell.length_b   1.000
_cell.length_c   1.000
_cell.angle_alpha   90.00
_cell.angle_beta   90.00
_cell.angle_gamma   90.00
#
_symmetry.space_group_name_H-M   'P 1'
#
loop_
_entity.id
_entity.type
_entity.pdbx_description
1 polymer ?
#
loop_
_entity_poly.entity_id
_entity_poly.type
_entity_poly.pdbx_seq_one_letter_code
_entity_poly.pdbx_strand_id
1 'polypeptide(L)'
;MLASAGWFPFKRRRIAWVGRGKAAIGFNVLLIVTFPRAFSDAAESTHLASVLEPTTIRSVDLPEPAVELVDHQFAEALKGSSAEARPCRECSSGLFSDEFCRRWKAFGTLYSNDDGKLLQELKFIGRFHYQYGLVDGRPGGGEPVDYETDEMRRFRLGGTARFLRVWDLYAEAEVSDDQRPRGGDLRVRFKHMWQLKAHVDLKKAWDLDEIDGFKFGFGSREINMSYEWVTSSKRIKTVERSAIANKIWAYNTEFANPTGVWAIADQGDYNLTLGVFSTTQDDWWASFNDGELYYSNLHWESPRNTDTRETDIRWTAFYQNVSPEEESLAAGLEWASALSLQRRNGRRELQVEGILGDNGEQSRASREGTFWGLVIMPSIWLVENKLEAVMKFQYQGSDGNEGIRLNSRYIRRAGAREDFPELANGRGDEHYSLYAGMNRLFYEHQQKVMFGIEYDSLQQNDTNLYDGWSLYAAYRTYW
;
A
#
# COMPACT_ATOMS: atom_id res chain seq x y z
N MET A 1 9.27 51.15 -24.15
CA MET A 1 10.08 50.10 -24.85
C MET A 1 10.41 48.99 -23.88
N LEU A 2 9.59 47.97 -23.83
CA LEU A 2 9.90 46.69 -23.17
C LEU A 2 9.12 45.63 -23.92
N ALA A 3 9.83 44.65 -24.46
CA ALA A 3 9.34 43.64 -25.39
C ALA A 3 8.51 42.57 -24.68
N SER A 4 7.36 42.28 -25.26
CA SER A 4 6.48 41.14 -24.92
C SER A 4 7.07 39.87 -25.47
N ALA A 5 7.40 38.92 -24.62
CA ALA A 5 7.72 37.55 -25.01
C ALA A 5 6.43 36.77 -25.27
N GLY A 6 6.20 36.45 -26.54
CA GLY A 6 5.05 35.66 -26.97
C GLY A 6 5.20 34.19 -26.61
N TRP A 7 4.19 33.62 -26.01
CA TRP A 7 4.01 32.20 -25.82
C TRP A 7 3.51 31.56 -27.11
N PHE A 8 4.16 30.49 -27.56
CA PHE A 8 3.74 29.72 -28.72
C PHE A 8 2.57 28.79 -28.32
N PRO A 9 1.46 28.75 -29.06
CA PRO A 9 0.41 27.77 -28.87
C PRO A 9 0.78 26.44 -29.53
N PHE A 10 0.90 25.38 -28.74
CA PHE A 10 0.97 24.02 -29.25
C PHE A 10 -0.40 23.63 -29.87
N LYS A 11 -0.49 23.56 -31.20
CA LYS A 11 -1.62 23.00 -31.89
C LYS A 11 -1.66 21.47 -31.71
N ARG A 12 -2.59 20.97 -30.91
CA ARG A 12 -2.94 19.54 -30.80
C ARG A 12 -3.53 19.09 -32.17
N ARG A 13 -2.86 18.14 -32.82
CA ARG A 13 -3.47 17.36 -33.90
C ARG A 13 -4.28 16.23 -33.26
N ARG A 14 -5.60 16.28 -33.37
CA ARG A 14 -6.48 15.15 -33.09
C ARG A 14 -6.20 14.06 -34.14
N ILE A 15 -5.70 12.91 -33.72
CA ILE A 15 -5.72 11.69 -34.54
C ILE A 15 -7.09 11.06 -34.29
N ALA A 16 -7.99 11.23 -35.24
CA ALA A 16 -9.27 10.55 -35.20
C ALA A 16 -9.03 9.06 -35.54
N TRP A 17 -9.15 8.20 -34.56
CA TRP A 17 -9.30 6.77 -34.80
C TRP A 17 -10.77 6.46 -35.05
N VAL A 18 -11.11 6.29 -36.33
CA VAL A 18 -12.37 5.69 -36.75
C VAL A 18 -12.14 4.18 -36.85
N GLY A 19 -12.79 3.43 -35.98
CA GLY A 19 -12.73 1.97 -36.04
C GLY A 19 -13.33 1.31 -34.82
N ARG A 20 -14.66 1.19 -34.75
CA ARG A 20 -15.33 0.27 -33.83
C ARG A 20 -15.00 -1.18 -34.24
N GLY A 21 -13.96 -1.72 -33.72
CA GLY A 21 -13.69 -3.16 -33.73
C GLY A 21 -13.38 -3.58 -32.31
N LYS A 22 -14.23 -4.39 -31.70
CA LYS A 22 -13.94 -5.11 -30.45
C LYS A 22 -12.78 -6.06 -30.73
N ALA A 23 -11.55 -5.54 -30.67
CA ALA A 23 -10.37 -6.38 -30.58
C ALA A 23 -10.19 -6.65 -29.08
N ALA A 24 -10.70 -7.78 -28.61
CA ALA A 24 -10.24 -8.39 -27.41
C ALA A 24 -8.74 -8.64 -27.59
N ILE A 25 -7.92 -7.74 -27.10
CA ILE A 25 -6.50 -7.98 -26.90
C ILE A 25 -6.43 -8.90 -25.68
N GLY A 26 -6.59 -10.18 -25.95
CA GLY A 26 -6.22 -11.23 -25.02
C GLY A 26 -4.72 -11.11 -24.81
N PHE A 27 -4.32 -10.47 -23.73
CA PHE A 27 -2.99 -10.63 -23.16
C PHE A 27 -2.91 -12.06 -22.60
N ASN A 28 -2.70 -13.03 -23.48
CA ASN A 28 -2.19 -14.32 -23.11
C ASN A 28 -0.72 -14.11 -22.70
N VAL A 29 -0.52 -13.67 -21.47
CA VAL A 29 0.74 -13.90 -20.78
C VAL A 29 0.74 -15.41 -20.47
N LEU A 30 1.14 -16.20 -21.45
CA LEU A 30 1.45 -17.59 -21.27
C LEU A 30 2.72 -17.64 -20.42
N LEU A 31 2.58 -17.53 -19.11
CA LEU A 31 3.63 -17.89 -18.17
C LEU A 31 3.70 -19.41 -18.22
N ILE A 32 4.52 -19.96 -19.12
CA ILE A 32 4.92 -21.38 -19.09
C ILE A 32 5.82 -21.52 -17.87
N VAL A 33 5.22 -21.64 -16.70
CA VAL A 33 5.88 -22.21 -15.54
C VAL A 33 5.91 -23.71 -15.81
N THR A 34 7.01 -24.19 -16.34
CA THR A 34 7.28 -25.64 -16.37
C THR A 34 7.48 -26.09 -14.94
N PHE A 35 6.38 -26.47 -14.28
CA PHE A 35 6.47 -27.24 -13.04
C PHE A 35 7.10 -28.61 -13.40
N PRO A 36 8.09 -29.08 -12.64
CA PRO A 36 8.56 -30.46 -12.79
C PRO A 36 7.37 -31.39 -12.57
N ARG A 37 7.35 -32.47 -13.33
CA ARG A 37 6.29 -33.49 -13.47
C ARG A 37 5.96 -34.31 -12.20
N ALA A 38 6.18 -33.75 -11.00
CA ALA A 38 5.96 -34.41 -9.71
C ALA A 38 4.51 -34.40 -9.21
N PHE A 39 3.59 -33.71 -9.90
CA PHE A 39 2.19 -33.59 -9.43
C PHE A 39 1.16 -34.44 -10.16
N SER A 40 1.54 -35.35 -11.10
CA SER A 40 0.55 -36.13 -11.84
C SER A 40 0.19 -37.48 -11.23
N ASP A 41 0.88 -37.95 -10.19
CA ASP A 41 0.69 -39.32 -9.66
C ASP A 41 -0.02 -39.42 -8.30
N ALA A 42 -0.59 -38.33 -7.80
CA ALA A 42 -1.26 -38.29 -6.49
C ALA A 42 -2.81 -38.37 -6.55
N ALA A 43 -3.41 -38.61 -7.71
CA ALA A 43 -4.87 -38.60 -7.88
C ALA A 43 -5.54 -39.98 -8.01
N GLU A 44 -4.87 -41.09 -7.72
CA GLU A 44 -5.50 -42.42 -7.66
C GLU A 44 -4.98 -43.22 -6.46
N SER A 45 -5.62 -43.08 -5.29
CA SER A 45 -5.81 -44.17 -4.35
C SER A 45 -6.75 -43.75 -3.20
N THR A 46 -8.03 -44.01 -3.41
CA THR A 46 -9.00 -44.26 -2.35
C THR A 46 -8.80 -45.69 -1.86
N HIS A 47 -8.44 -45.81 -0.60
CA HIS A 47 -8.67 -46.87 0.37
C HIS A 47 -7.46 -47.01 1.31
N LEU A 48 -7.64 -46.66 2.54
CA LEU A 48 -7.32 -47.51 3.70
C LEU A 48 -7.41 -46.68 5.00
N ALA A 49 -8.50 -46.92 5.69
CA ALA A 49 -8.58 -46.63 7.13
C ALA A 49 -7.86 -47.77 7.86
N SER A 50 -7.21 -47.38 8.94
CA SER A 50 -6.80 -48.14 10.11
C SER A 50 -5.30 -48.27 10.34
N VAL A 51 -4.99 -48.03 11.64
CA VAL A 51 -3.75 -48.32 12.40
C VAL A 51 -2.83 -47.11 12.55
N LEU A 52 -3.07 -46.38 13.64
CA LEU A 52 -2.08 -45.47 14.27
C LEU A 52 -1.46 -46.19 15.47
N GLU A 53 -0.22 -46.61 15.35
CA GLU A 53 0.66 -46.81 16.52
C GLU A 53 1.63 -45.65 16.67
N PRO A 54 1.99 -45.24 17.92
CA PRO A 54 2.83 -44.08 18.15
C PRO A 54 4.31 -44.45 17.98
N THR A 55 4.94 -43.89 16.96
CA THR A 55 6.39 -44.05 16.76
C THR A 55 7.13 -42.87 17.45
N THR A 56 8.05 -43.26 18.32
CA THR A 56 8.96 -42.37 19.05
C THR A 56 9.90 -41.63 18.07
N ILE A 57 9.80 -40.30 18.00
CA ILE A 57 10.68 -39.48 17.16
C ILE A 57 11.99 -39.19 17.94
N ARG A 58 13.11 -39.62 17.36
CA ARG A 58 14.46 -39.24 17.79
C ARG A 58 14.74 -37.79 17.37
N SER A 59 15.30 -37.00 18.28
CA SER A 59 15.80 -35.65 18.03
C SER A 59 16.97 -35.69 17.02
N VAL A 60 16.84 -34.93 15.95
CA VAL A 60 17.92 -34.64 14.99
C VAL A 60 18.31 -33.18 15.19
N ASP A 61 19.60 -32.95 15.49
CA ASP A 61 20.19 -31.60 15.55
C ASP A 61 20.26 -31.03 14.13
N LEU A 62 19.60 -29.88 13.90
CA LEU A 62 19.62 -29.17 12.63
C LEU A 62 20.45 -27.89 12.74
N PRO A 63 21.23 -27.53 11.72
CA PRO A 63 22.01 -26.28 11.67
C PRO A 63 21.10 -25.06 11.51
N GLU A 64 21.57 -23.90 12.00
CA GLU A 64 20.86 -22.62 11.96
C GLU A 64 20.51 -22.19 10.53
N PRO A 65 19.25 -21.82 10.26
CA PRO A 65 18.86 -21.28 8.95
C PRO A 65 19.03 -19.77 8.88
N ALA A 66 19.57 -19.32 7.74
CA ALA A 66 19.54 -17.91 7.34
C ALA A 66 18.09 -17.46 7.13
N VAL A 67 17.70 -16.38 7.84
CA VAL A 67 16.36 -15.78 7.76
C VAL A 67 16.43 -14.65 6.75
N GLU A 68 15.69 -14.71 5.64
CA GLU A 68 15.32 -13.48 4.93
C GLU A 68 14.05 -13.54 4.06
N LEU A 69 13.37 -12.42 4.05
CA LEU A 69 12.29 -11.93 3.18
C LEU A 69 10.88 -12.46 3.42
N VAL A 70 10.23 -11.76 4.31
CA VAL A 70 8.79 -11.79 4.60
C VAL A 70 8.15 -10.53 4.01
N ASP A 71 6.90 -10.60 3.55
CA ASP A 71 6.06 -9.45 3.17
C ASP A 71 6.46 -8.21 3.97
N HIS A 72 6.89 -7.12 3.30
CA HIS A 72 7.56 -5.98 3.93
C HIS A 72 6.85 -5.42 5.18
N GLN A 73 5.54 -5.52 5.26
CA GLN A 73 4.79 -5.11 6.46
C GLN A 73 4.88 -6.13 7.59
N PHE A 74 4.95 -7.41 7.25
CA PHE A 74 5.05 -8.50 8.20
C PHE A 74 6.51 -8.70 8.65
N ALA A 75 7.46 -8.61 7.71
CA ALA A 75 8.89 -8.64 7.99
C ALA A 75 9.32 -7.55 8.97
N GLU A 76 8.72 -6.35 8.89
CA GLU A 76 9.01 -5.29 9.85
C GLU A 76 8.51 -5.56 11.26
N ALA A 77 7.38 -6.22 11.41
CA ALA A 77 6.89 -6.64 12.72
C ALA A 77 7.76 -7.76 13.30
N LEU A 78 8.38 -8.60 12.45
CA LEU A 78 9.17 -9.77 12.86
C LEU A 78 10.68 -9.53 12.87
N LYS A 79 11.23 -8.58 12.11
CA LYS A 79 12.68 -8.23 12.07
C LYS A 79 13.26 -7.72 13.42
N GLY A 80 12.44 -7.66 14.46
CA GLY A 80 12.90 -7.25 15.79
C GLY A 80 13.67 -8.29 16.59
N SER A 81 13.78 -9.58 16.20
CA SER A 81 14.18 -10.64 17.12
C SER A 81 15.52 -11.33 16.86
N SER A 82 16.17 -11.20 15.71
CA SER A 82 17.44 -11.93 15.47
C SER A 82 18.62 -11.12 14.95
N ALA A 83 18.52 -9.79 14.89
CA ALA A 83 19.72 -8.99 14.69
C ALA A 83 20.45 -8.88 16.03
N GLU A 84 21.66 -9.41 16.12
CA GLU A 84 22.63 -8.98 17.14
C GLU A 84 22.45 -7.48 17.35
N ALA A 85 22.25 -7.08 18.61
CA ALA A 85 22.02 -5.70 19.00
C ALA A 85 23.17 -4.82 18.46
N ARG A 86 23.07 -4.38 17.19
CA ARG A 86 23.90 -3.28 16.73
C ARG A 86 23.62 -2.16 17.72
N PRO A 87 24.66 -1.59 18.35
CA PRO A 87 24.44 -0.53 19.33
C PRO A 87 23.56 0.50 18.65
N CYS A 88 22.43 0.86 19.29
CA CYS A 88 21.52 1.89 18.82
C CYS A 88 22.29 3.21 18.65
N ARG A 89 22.92 3.40 17.51
CA ARG A 89 23.66 4.62 17.19
C ARG A 89 22.74 5.83 16.96
N GLU A 90 21.41 5.65 17.04
CA GLU A 90 20.49 6.58 16.37
C GLU A 90 19.43 7.22 17.26
N CYS A 91 19.40 6.97 18.56
CA CYS A 91 18.61 7.79 19.47
C CYS A 91 19.17 9.21 19.68
N SER A 92 20.11 9.63 18.87
CA SER A 92 20.85 10.89 19.02
C SER A 92 20.09 12.13 18.58
N SER A 93 18.74 12.13 18.60
CA SER A 93 17.97 13.34 18.29
C SER A 93 18.08 14.43 19.37
N GLY A 94 18.65 14.10 20.52
CA GLY A 94 18.73 15.00 21.68
C GLY A 94 17.39 15.20 22.41
N LEU A 95 16.27 14.77 21.79
CA LEU A 95 14.93 14.91 22.38
C LEU A 95 14.56 13.72 23.26
N PHE A 96 15.02 12.51 22.91
CA PHE A 96 14.78 11.28 23.65
C PHE A 96 16.11 10.66 24.07
N SER A 97 16.14 10.07 25.27
CA SER A 97 17.30 9.34 25.75
C SER A 97 17.40 7.96 25.07
N ASP A 98 18.60 7.38 25.00
CA ASP A 98 18.80 6.02 24.49
C ASP A 98 18.00 5.00 25.31
N GLU A 99 17.81 5.24 26.60
CA GLU A 99 16.99 4.42 27.47
C GLU A 99 15.50 4.47 27.06
N PHE A 100 14.96 5.66 26.76
CA PHE A 100 13.60 5.79 26.26
C PHE A 100 13.43 5.01 24.96
N CYS A 101 14.35 5.15 24.01
CA CYS A 101 14.29 4.47 22.74
C CYS A 101 14.34 2.95 22.87
N ARG A 102 15.19 2.43 23.75
CA ARG A 102 15.25 0.98 24.07
C ARG A 102 13.94 0.48 24.65
N ARG A 103 13.37 1.19 25.63
CA ARG A 103 12.08 0.84 26.23
C ARG A 103 10.94 0.91 25.21
N TRP A 104 10.95 1.92 24.35
CA TRP A 104 9.92 2.05 23.30
C TRP A 104 9.97 0.89 22.31
N LYS A 105 11.18 0.48 21.88
CA LYS A 105 11.36 -0.67 20.99
C LYS A 105 10.91 -1.98 21.64
N ALA A 106 11.14 -2.15 22.93
CA ALA A 106 10.75 -3.34 23.67
C ALA A 106 9.26 -3.33 24.08
N PHE A 107 8.61 -2.17 24.10
CA PHE A 107 7.27 -1.99 24.67
C PHE A 107 6.22 -2.94 24.08
N GLY A 108 6.29 -3.21 22.79
CA GLY A 108 5.35 -4.10 22.11
C GLY A 108 5.64 -5.59 22.29
N THR A 109 6.85 -5.99 22.73
CA THR A 109 7.21 -7.41 22.83
C THR A 109 6.71 -7.99 24.14
N LEU A 110 5.67 -8.82 24.09
CA LEU A 110 5.05 -9.46 25.25
C LEU A 110 5.74 -10.78 25.59
N TYR A 111 6.21 -11.49 24.57
CA TYR A 111 6.92 -12.75 24.71
C TYR A 111 7.84 -12.98 23.50
N SER A 112 9.04 -13.51 23.75
CA SER A 112 9.99 -13.91 22.71
C SER A 112 10.84 -15.07 23.23
N ASN A 113 10.77 -16.21 22.57
CA ASN A 113 11.56 -17.40 22.83
C ASN A 113 11.63 -18.25 21.55
N ASP A 114 12.70 -18.12 20.80
CA ASP A 114 12.88 -18.82 19.52
C ASP A 114 12.94 -20.36 19.68
N ASP A 115 13.38 -20.85 20.85
CA ASP A 115 13.41 -22.28 21.18
C ASP A 115 12.06 -22.84 21.64
N GLY A 116 11.07 -21.98 21.86
CA GLY A 116 9.72 -22.37 22.26
C GLY A 116 9.11 -23.38 21.29
N LYS A 117 8.53 -24.47 21.80
CA LYS A 117 7.90 -25.49 20.93
C LYS A 117 6.58 -25.02 20.34
N LEU A 118 5.77 -24.33 21.13
CA LEU A 118 4.43 -23.90 20.73
C LEU A 118 4.42 -22.44 20.29
N LEU A 119 4.86 -21.52 21.14
CA LEU A 119 4.87 -20.08 20.92
C LEU A 119 6.32 -19.59 20.86
N GLN A 120 6.71 -18.92 19.80
CA GLN A 120 8.03 -18.31 19.64
C GLN A 120 7.98 -16.81 19.91
N GLU A 121 6.93 -16.13 19.49
CA GLU A 121 6.82 -14.69 19.67
C GLU A 121 5.36 -14.26 19.85
N LEU A 122 5.15 -13.27 20.71
CA LEU A 122 3.88 -12.54 20.84
C LEU A 122 4.21 -11.06 21.00
N LYS A 123 3.69 -10.24 20.07
CA LYS A 123 3.85 -8.78 20.12
C LYS A 123 2.51 -8.08 20.14
N PHE A 124 2.45 -7.00 20.88
CA PHE A 124 1.43 -5.97 20.77
C PHE A 124 1.93 -4.89 19.84
N ILE A 125 1.16 -4.56 18.82
CA ILE A 125 1.50 -3.56 17.82
C ILE A 125 0.47 -2.44 17.81
N GLY A 126 0.92 -1.25 17.43
CA GLY A 126 0.02 -0.13 17.29
C GLY A 126 0.60 0.99 16.43
N ARG A 127 -0.30 1.87 15.98
CA ARG A 127 0.07 3.11 15.30
C ARG A 127 -0.92 4.21 15.62
N PHE A 128 -0.41 5.41 15.75
CA PHE A 128 -1.19 6.61 15.94
C PHE A 128 -0.71 7.68 14.96
N HIS A 129 -1.64 8.23 14.16
CA HIS A 129 -1.40 9.30 13.21
C HIS A 129 -2.37 10.45 13.48
N TYR A 130 -1.83 11.59 13.76
CA TYR A 130 -2.58 12.84 13.90
C TYR A 130 -2.10 13.82 12.85
N GLN A 131 -3.01 14.51 12.20
CA GLN A 131 -2.64 15.46 11.16
C GLN A 131 -3.56 16.67 11.14
N TYR A 132 -3.00 17.76 10.65
CA TYR A 132 -3.67 19.02 10.37
C TYR A 132 -3.55 19.31 8.88
N GLY A 133 -4.61 19.83 8.29
CA GLY A 133 -4.65 20.26 6.90
C GLY A 133 -5.35 21.61 6.77
N LEU A 134 -4.76 22.48 5.98
CA LEU A 134 -5.34 23.76 5.56
C LEU A 134 -5.39 23.75 4.03
N VAL A 135 -6.50 24.18 3.46
CA VAL A 135 -6.73 24.33 2.02
C VAL A 135 -7.06 25.78 1.73
N ASP A 136 -6.40 26.34 0.74
CA ASP A 136 -6.71 27.63 0.11
C ASP A 136 -6.74 27.42 -1.40
N GLY A 137 -7.92 27.53 -2.01
CA GLY A 137 -8.07 27.24 -3.42
C GLY A 137 -9.31 27.83 -4.05
N ARG A 138 -9.45 27.62 -5.35
CA ARG A 138 -10.55 28.13 -6.15
C ARG A 138 -11.22 27.00 -6.93
N PRO A 139 -12.51 26.74 -6.66
CA PRO A 139 -13.33 25.95 -7.57
C PRO A 139 -13.50 26.70 -8.90
N GLY A 140 -13.60 25.96 -10.02
CA GLY A 140 -13.79 26.55 -11.33
C GLY A 140 -15.02 27.44 -11.39
N GLY A 141 -14.81 28.74 -11.66
CA GLY A 141 -15.88 29.73 -11.73
C GLY A 141 -16.53 30.10 -10.39
N GLY A 142 -16.02 29.61 -9.25
CA GLY A 142 -16.55 29.87 -7.92
C GLY A 142 -15.72 30.85 -7.09
N GLU A 143 -16.28 31.21 -5.94
CA GLU A 143 -15.56 31.98 -4.91
C GLU A 143 -14.43 31.12 -4.31
N PRO A 144 -13.37 31.75 -3.79
CA PRO A 144 -12.30 31.02 -3.10
C PRO A 144 -12.84 30.19 -1.93
N VAL A 145 -12.31 28.99 -1.76
CA VAL A 145 -12.62 28.11 -0.62
C VAL A 145 -11.42 28.10 0.33
N ASP A 146 -11.71 28.32 1.60
CA ASP A 146 -10.76 28.22 2.71
C ASP A 146 -11.29 27.19 3.71
N TYR A 147 -10.47 26.19 4.02
CA TYR A 147 -10.88 25.12 4.93
C TYR A 147 -9.70 24.62 5.75
N GLU A 148 -9.86 24.64 7.04
CA GLU A 148 -8.89 24.07 7.96
C GLU A 148 -9.52 23.01 8.86
N THR A 149 -8.75 21.98 9.18
CA THR A 149 -9.15 20.95 10.11
C THR A 149 -7.95 20.15 10.63
N ASP A 150 -8.11 19.60 11.82
CA ASP A 150 -7.26 18.55 12.34
C ASP A 150 -8.03 17.23 12.41
N GLU A 151 -7.31 16.13 12.37
CA GLU A 151 -7.94 14.80 12.50
C GLU A 151 -6.99 13.75 13.12
N MET A 152 -7.59 12.82 13.85
CA MET A 152 -6.96 11.53 14.17
C MET A 152 -7.05 10.63 12.93
N ARG A 153 -6.02 10.70 12.10
CA ARG A 153 -6.01 10.04 10.78
C ARG A 153 -6.05 8.53 10.86
N ARG A 154 -5.37 7.95 11.87
CA ARG A 154 -5.34 6.51 12.17
C ARG A 154 -5.04 6.30 13.64
N PHE A 155 -5.78 5.42 14.25
CA PHE A 155 -5.41 4.83 15.52
C PHE A 155 -5.72 3.34 15.44
N ARG A 156 -4.66 2.53 15.31
CA ARG A 156 -4.78 1.09 15.15
C ARG A 156 -4.06 0.37 16.26
N LEU A 157 -4.67 -0.70 16.73
CA LEU A 157 -4.14 -1.59 17.74
C LEU A 157 -4.23 -3.03 17.24
N GLY A 158 -3.25 -3.86 17.61
CA GLY A 158 -3.23 -5.22 17.14
C GLY A 158 -2.16 -6.07 17.80
N GLY A 159 -1.96 -7.24 17.23
CA GLY A 159 -0.93 -8.17 17.68
C GLY A 159 -0.40 -9.04 16.56
N THR A 160 0.80 -9.56 16.79
CA THR A 160 1.40 -10.60 15.96
C THR A 160 1.81 -11.77 16.86
N ALA A 161 1.70 -12.98 16.31
CA ALA A 161 2.19 -14.17 17.00
C ALA A 161 2.88 -15.10 16.02
N ARG A 162 4.02 -15.68 16.44
CA ARG A 162 4.65 -16.80 15.75
C ARG A 162 4.49 -18.06 16.59
N PHE A 163 3.95 -19.12 16.00
CA PHE A 163 3.72 -20.36 16.72
C PHE A 163 4.02 -21.58 15.86
N LEU A 164 4.32 -22.71 16.51
CA LEU A 164 4.74 -23.96 15.87
C LEU A 164 5.90 -23.78 14.87
N ARG A 165 6.67 -22.69 14.99
CA ARG A 165 7.81 -22.31 14.14
C ARG A 165 7.50 -22.00 12.69
N VAL A 166 6.32 -22.37 12.20
CA VAL A 166 5.91 -22.23 10.80
C VAL A 166 4.69 -21.34 10.59
N TRP A 167 3.97 -20.97 11.65
CA TRP A 167 2.78 -20.13 11.57
C TRP A 167 3.06 -18.72 12.05
N ASP A 168 2.67 -17.75 11.24
CA ASP A 168 2.65 -16.33 11.57
C ASP A 168 1.22 -15.82 11.55
N LEU A 169 0.76 -15.22 12.65
CA LEU A 169 -0.54 -14.56 12.77
C LEU A 169 -0.36 -13.05 12.86
N TYR A 170 -1.25 -12.33 12.23
CA TYR A 170 -1.34 -10.87 12.30
C TYR A 170 -2.80 -10.45 12.44
N ALA A 171 -3.09 -9.61 13.43
CA ALA A 171 -4.39 -8.98 13.63
C ALA A 171 -4.18 -7.51 13.95
N GLU A 172 -4.84 -6.60 13.24
CA GLU A 172 -4.82 -5.16 13.50
C GLU A 172 -6.22 -4.59 13.27
N ALA A 173 -6.70 -3.79 14.20
CA ALA A 173 -8.00 -3.12 14.14
C ALA A 173 -7.84 -1.60 14.09
N GLU A 174 -8.70 -0.91 13.32
CA GLU A 174 -8.86 0.53 13.41
C GLU A 174 -9.80 0.85 14.58
N VAL A 175 -9.31 1.68 15.52
CA VAL A 175 -10.08 2.07 16.72
C VAL A 175 -10.37 3.57 16.76
N SER A 176 -10.10 4.30 15.68
CA SER A 176 -10.47 5.70 15.53
C SER A 176 -11.65 5.88 14.59
N ASP A 177 -12.59 6.69 15.00
CA ASP A 177 -13.71 7.15 14.19
C ASP A 177 -13.83 8.68 14.37
N ASP A 178 -12.93 9.39 13.69
CA ASP A 178 -12.89 10.86 13.75
C ASP A 178 -13.78 11.46 12.65
N GLN A 179 -14.92 11.97 13.07
CA GLN A 179 -15.88 12.63 12.20
C GLN A 179 -15.78 14.16 12.25
N ARG A 180 -14.89 14.74 13.08
CA ARG A 180 -14.74 16.20 13.23
C ARG A 180 -14.57 16.92 11.90
N PRO A 181 -13.74 16.43 10.97
CA PRO A 181 -13.65 17.05 9.65
C PRO A 181 -14.96 17.06 8.83
N ARG A 182 -15.99 16.33 9.27
CA ARG A 182 -17.32 16.28 8.64
C ARG A 182 -18.40 16.91 9.53
N GLY A 183 -17.99 17.66 10.56
CA GLY A 183 -18.91 18.27 11.53
C GLY A 183 -19.44 17.30 12.62
N GLY A 184 -18.87 16.11 12.73
CA GLY A 184 -19.22 15.14 13.79
C GLY A 184 -18.21 15.12 14.93
N ASP A 185 -18.22 14.08 15.74
CA ASP A 185 -17.40 13.91 16.93
C ASP A 185 -16.17 13.02 16.68
N LEU A 186 -15.16 13.17 17.54
CA LEU A 186 -14.11 12.17 17.69
C LEU A 186 -14.60 11.05 18.62
N ARG A 187 -14.58 9.81 18.13
CA ARG A 187 -14.87 8.63 18.93
C ARG A 187 -13.67 7.66 18.87
N VAL A 188 -13.28 7.15 20.03
CA VAL A 188 -12.31 6.07 20.14
C VAL A 188 -13.08 4.80 20.46
N ARG A 189 -13.28 3.97 19.44
CA ARG A 189 -14.03 2.71 19.52
C ARG A 189 -13.56 1.78 18.43
N PHE A 190 -13.80 0.49 18.57
CA PHE A 190 -13.62 -0.45 17.45
C PHE A 190 -14.44 0.03 16.25
N LYS A 191 -13.79 0.16 15.11
CA LYS A 191 -14.41 0.57 13.87
C LYS A 191 -14.54 -0.59 12.90
N HIS A 192 -13.43 -1.22 12.58
CA HIS A 192 -13.35 -2.43 11.77
C HIS A 192 -11.99 -3.12 11.98
N MET A 193 -11.90 -4.37 11.57
CA MET A 193 -10.60 -5.02 11.42
C MET A 193 -9.87 -4.42 10.21
N TRP A 194 -8.63 -3.97 10.43
CA TRP A 194 -7.80 -3.52 9.32
C TRP A 194 -7.21 -4.69 8.55
N GLN A 195 -6.67 -5.68 9.25
CA GLN A 195 -6.20 -6.93 8.69
C GLN A 195 -6.34 -8.04 9.74
N LEU A 196 -6.71 -9.22 9.28
CA LEU A 196 -6.68 -10.45 10.06
C LEU A 196 -6.20 -11.57 9.14
N LYS A 197 -4.94 -11.97 9.28
CA LYS A 197 -4.30 -12.93 8.38
C LYS A 197 -3.40 -13.91 9.09
N ALA A 198 -3.24 -15.06 8.48
CA ALA A 198 -2.28 -16.07 8.87
C ALA A 198 -1.41 -16.46 7.67
N HIS A 199 -0.15 -16.82 7.93
CA HIS A 199 0.75 -17.44 6.98
C HIS A 199 1.27 -18.76 7.54
N VAL A 200 1.45 -19.74 6.67
CA VAL A 200 2.24 -20.92 6.94
C VAL A 200 3.50 -20.88 6.08
N ASP A 201 4.64 -21.06 6.69
CA ASP A 201 5.95 -21.18 6.01
C ASP A 201 6.08 -22.60 5.49
N LEU A 202 5.69 -22.80 4.23
CA LEU A 202 5.70 -24.12 3.59
C LEU A 202 7.12 -24.60 3.30
N LYS A 203 8.07 -23.68 3.10
CA LYS A 203 9.48 -24.05 2.99
C LYS A 203 9.95 -24.79 4.24
N LYS A 204 9.68 -24.22 5.41
CA LYS A 204 10.05 -24.85 6.68
C LYS A 204 9.20 -26.08 7.02
N ALA A 205 7.90 -26.07 6.66
CA ALA A 205 7.00 -27.16 6.97
C ALA A 205 7.31 -28.43 6.15
N TRP A 206 7.81 -28.27 4.93
CA TRP A 206 8.08 -29.34 3.98
C TRP A 206 9.56 -29.54 3.66
N ASP A 207 10.45 -28.79 4.32
CA ASP A 207 11.91 -28.83 4.14
C ASP A 207 12.34 -28.66 2.66
N LEU A 208 11.83 -27.59 2.03
CA LEU A 208 12.08 -27.33 0.60
C LEU A 208 13.42 -26.57 0.44
N ASP A 209 14.47 -27.30 0.06
CA ASP A 209 15.81 -26.70 -0.12
C ASP A 209 16.00 -25.94 -1.43
N GLU A 210 15.17 -26.20 -2.43
CA GLU A 210 15.33 -25.66 -3.79
C GLU A 210 14.82 -24.21 -3.94
N ILE A 211 14.12 -23.68 -2.96
CA ILE A 211 13.53 -22.33 -2.95
C ILE A 211 13.94 -21.58 -1.69
N ASP A 212 14.22 -20.28 -1.81
CA ASP A 212 14.68 -19.47 -0.67
C ASP A 212 13.56 -19.17 0.33
N GLY A 213 12.33 -19.03 -0.14
CA GLY A 213 11.14 -18.83 0.68
C GLY A 213 9.87 -19.29 -0.03
N PHE A 214 8.95 -19.96 0.72
CA PHE A 214 7.64 -20.28 0.19
C PHE A 214 6.60 -20.24 1.31
N LYS A 215 5.67 -19.30 1.21
CA LYS A 215 4.60 -19.11 2.20
C LYS A 215 3.24 -19.17 1.53
N PHE A 216 2.29 -19.74 2.24
CA PHE A 216 0.89 -19.66 1.89
C PHE A 216 0.16 -18.85 2.95
N GLY A 217 -0.67 -17.92 2.51
CA GLY A 217 -1.42 -17.01 3.38
C GLY A 217 -2.91 -17.08 3.13
N PHE A 218 -3.68 -16.78 4.15
CA PHE A 218 -5.13 -16.63 4.07
C PHE A 218 -5.65 -15.61 5.08
N GLY A 219 -6.84 -15.06 4.79
CA GLY A 219 -7.49 -14.05 5.61
C GLY A 219 -7.61 -12.71 4.91
N SER A 220 -7.77 -11.63 5.67
CA SER A 220 -7.90 -10.27 5.15
C SER A 220 -6.54 -9.59 5.10
N ARG A 221 -6.15 -9.09 3.91
CA ARG A 221 -4.89 -8.37 3.72
C ARG A 221 -5.00 -7.20 2.76
N GLU A 222 -4.13 -6.22 2.94
CA GLU A 222 -3.94 -5.11 2.01
C GLU A 222 -3.45 -5.61 0.65
N ILE A 223 -4.13 -5.21 -0.44
CA ILE A 223 -3.70 -5.44 -1.81
C ILE A 223 -2.78 -4.29 -2.20
N ASN A 224 -1.49 -4.56 -2.24
CA ASN A 224 -0.44 -3.56 -2.41
C ASN A 224 -0.21 -3.28 -3.90
N MET A 225 -1.01 -2.40 -4.50
CA MET A 225 -1.03 -2.14 -5.94
C MET A 225 -0.08 -1.05 -6.42
N SER A 226 0.51 -0.28 -5.54
CA SER A 226 1.49 0.75 -5.89
C SER A 226 2.64 0.75 -4.91
N TYR A 227 3.76 1.38 -5.28
CA TYR A 227 4.88 1.54 -4.37
C TYR A 227 4.48 2.29 -3.09
N GLU A 228 3.63 3.31 -3.20
CA GLU A 228 3.15 4.04 -2.01
C GLU A 228 2.26 3.16 -1.12
N TRP A 229 1.57 2.13 -1.66
CA TRP A 229 0.79 1.18 -0.88
C TRP A 229 1.62 0.03 -0.33
N VAL A 230 2.63 -0.44 -1.07
CA VAL A 230 3.64 -1.38 -0.54
C VAL A 230 4.38 -0.75 0.63
N THR A 231 4.66 0.57 0.54
CA THR A 231 5.28 1.30 1.64
C THR A 231 4.29 1.48 2.78
N SER A 232 4.61 0.91 3.94
CA SER A 232 3.80 1.08 5.14
C SER A 232 3.52 2.55 5.43
N SER A 233 2.30 2.88 5.86
CA SER A 233 1.95 4.25 6.26
C SER A 233 2.85 4.83 7.37
N LYS A 234 3.59 3.98 8.07
CA LYS A 234 4.63 4.35 9.04
C LYS A 234 5.81 5.03 8.33
N ARG A 235 6.15 4.59 7.11
CA ARG A 235 7.36 4.99 6.36
C ARG A 235 7.10 5.93 5.19
N ILE A 236 5.86 6.11 4.74
CA ILE A 236 5.58 7.03 3.62
C ILE A 236 6.22 8.41 3.88
N LYS A 237 6.74 9.02 2.81
CA LYS A 237 7.52 10.25 2.86
C LYS A 237 6.67 11.51 2.77
N THR A 238 5.49 11.42 2.21
CA THR A 238 4.52 12.52 2.08
C THR A 238 3.39 12.36 3.10
N VAL A 239 2.72 13.44 3.48
CA VAL A 239 1.62 13.38 4.45
C VAL A 239 0.49 12.51 3.91
N GLU A 240 0.14 12.67 2.63
CA GLU A 240 -0.84 11.81 1.95
C GLU A 240 -0.21 11.14 0.71
N ARG A 241 -0.74 9.97 0.35
CA ARG A 241 -0.38 9.26 -0.89
C ARG A 241 -0.90 9.99 -2.11
N SER A 242 -0.34 9.71 -3.27
CA SER A 242 -0.80 10.24 -4.55
C SER A 242 -2.25 9.84 -4.83
N ALA A 243 -2.96 10.66 -5.59
CA ALA A 243 -4.34 10.42 -5.96
C ALA A 243 -4.48 9.14 -6.78
N ILE A 244 -3.57 8.92 -7.75
CA ILE A 244 -3.61 7.74 -8.61
C ILE A 244 -3.30 6.45 -7.84
N ALA A 245 -2.37 6.45 -6.88
CA ALA A 245 -2.12 5.31 -6.02
C ALA A 245 -3.35 4.96 -5.16
N ASN A 246 -4.04 5.97 -4.65
CA ASN A 246 -5.28 5.76 -3.89
C ASN A 246 -6.46 5.32 -4.77
N LYS A 247 -6.48 5.69 -6.07
CA LYS A 247 -7.50 5.23 -7.00
C LYS A 247 -7.49 3.70 -7.17
N ILE A 248 -6.30 3.11 -7.26
CA ILE A 248 -6.14 1.66 -7.45
C ILE A 248 -6.08 0.86 -6.14
N TRP A 249 -6.40 1.49 -5.01
CA TRP A 249 -6.47 0.77 -3.74
C TRP A 249 -7.76 -0.04 -3.66
N ALA A 250 -7.61 -1.36 -3.65
CA ALA A 250 -8.70 -2.29 -3.40
C ALA A 250 -9.00 -2.33 -1.89
N TYR A 251 -10.18 -1.90 -1.50
CA TYR A 251 -10.59 -1.88 -0.10
C TYR A 251 -12.03 -2.38 0.07
N ASN A 252 -12.27 -3.00 1.20
CA ASN A 252 -13.58 -3.38 1.65
C ASN A 252 -14.11 -2.31 2.62
N THR A 253 -15.38 -1.96 2.54
CA THR A 253 -16.00 -0.93 3.38
C THR A 253 -16.14 -1.37 4.83
N GLU A 254 -16.45 -2.65 5.06
CA GLU A 254 -16.66 -3.22 6.40
C GLU A 254 -15.34 -3.66 7.06
N PHE A 255 -14.44 -4.27 6.30
CA PHE A 255 -13.20 -4.86 6.80
C PHE A 255 -11.92 -4.15 6.35
N ALA A 256 -12.03 -3.00 5.72
CA ALA A 256 -10.93 -2.21 5.17
C ALA A 256 -10.08 -2.92 4.08
N ASN A 257 -9.94 -4.23 4.10
CA ASN A 257 -9.15 -4.99 3.12
C ASN A 257 -9.84 -6.29 2.74
N PRO A 258 -9.72 -6.74 1.47
CA PRO A 258 -10.37 -7.96 1.00
C PRO A 258 -9.84 -9.22 1.69
N THR A 259 -10.69 -10.24 1.75
CA THR A 259 -10.38 -11.56 2.30
C THR A 259 -10.10 -12.54 1.16
N GLY A 260 -9.09 -13.38 1.30
CA GLY A 260 -8.72 -14.34 0.26
C GLY A 260 -7.57 -15.24 0.66
N VAL A 261 -6.92 -15.81 -0.36
CA VAL A 261 -5.74 -16.67 -0.24
C VAL A 261 -4.64 -16.18 -1.16
N TRP A 262 -3.39 -16.43 -0.77
CA TRP A 262 -2.24 -16.04 -1.58
C TRP A 262 -1.04 -16.94 -1.31
N ALA A 263 -0.13 -16.98 -2.27
CA ALA A 263 1.18 -17.60 -2.15
C ALA A 263 2.27 -16.56 -2.33
N ILE A 264 3.37 -16.69 -1.60
CA ILE A 264 4.56 -15.85 -1.69
C ILE A 264 5.75 -16.78 -1.93
N ALA A 265 6.52 -16.51 -2.99
CA ALA A 265 7.72 -17.26 -3.32
C ALA A 265 8.90 -16.30 -3.40
N ASP A 266 10.01 -16.67 -2.75
CA ASP A 266 11.28 -15.94 -2.77
C ASP A 266 12.33 -16.81 -3.48
N GLN A 267 13.07 -16.23 -4.43
CA GLN A 267 14.17 -16.88 -5.11
C GLN A 267 15.24 -15.87 -5.52
N GLY A 268 16.41 -15.92 -4.89
CA GLY A 268 17.49 -14.94 -5.11
C GLY A 268 17.00 -13.53 -4.81
N ASP A 269 17.13 -12.64 -5.81
CA ASP A 269 16.71 -11.24 -5.70
C ASP A 269 15.23 -11.00 -6.06
N TYR A 270 14.46 -12.07 -6.30
CA TYR A 270 13.07 -11.99 -6.75
C TYR A 270 12.11 -12.44 -5.64
N ASN A 271 11.00 -11.69 -5.49
CA ASN A 271 9.83 -12.07 -4.72
C ASN A 271 8.60 -12.04 -5.62
N LEU A 272 7.82 -13.11 -5.63
CA LEU A 272 6.56 -13.23 -6.35
C LEU A 272 5.43 -13.46 -5.34
N THR A 273 4.38 -12.65 -5.43
CA THR A 273 3.12 -12.89 -4.72
C THR A 273 2.00 -13.07 -5.73
N LEU A 274 1.24 -14.14 -5.61
CA LEU A 274 0.00 -14.38 -6.34
C LEU A 274 -1.13 -14.58 -5.37
N GLY A 275 -2.31 -14.03 -5.65
CA GLY A 275 -3.46 -14.13 -4.75
C GLY A 275 -4.80 -14.08 -5.45
N VAL A 276 -5.81 -14.66 -4.80
CA VAL A 276 -7.22 -14.58 -5.19
C VAL A 276 -8.01 -14.13 -3.98
N PHE A 277 -8.79 -13.07 -4.16
CA PHE A 277 -9.56 -12.43 -3.10
C PHE A 277 -11.03 -12.35 -3.50
N SER A 278 -11.91 -12.49 -2.52
CA SER A 278 -13.34 -12.27 -2.69
C SER A 278 -13.63 -10.78 -2.91
N THR A 279 -14.54 -10.48 -3.81
CA THR A 279 -15.07 -9.13 -4.02
C THR A 279 -16.25 -8.80 -3.09
N THR A 280 -16.77 -9.79 -2.35
CA THR A 280 -17.84 -9.59 -1.36
C THR A 280 -17.37 -8.66 -0.24
N GLN A 281 -18.12 -7.60 0.02
CA GLN A 281 -17.70 -6.56 0.97
C GLN A 281 -18.11 -6.85 2.42
N ASP A 282 -19.12 -7.68 2.63
CA ASP A 282 -19.76 -7.85 3.95
C ASP A 282 -19.30 -9.10 4.72
N ASP A 283 -18.49 -9.98 4.12
CA ASP A 283 -18.11 -11.26 4.70
C ASP A 283 -16.74 -11.24 5.37
N TRP A 284 -16.67 -11.72 6.61
CA TRP A 284 -15.40 -11.99 7.32
C TRP A 284 -14.58 -13.10 6.64
N TRP A 285 -15.25 -14.01 5.96
CA TRP A 285 -14.67 -15.12 5.24
C TRP A 285 -14.83 -14.87 3.74
N ALA A 286 -13.83 -15.27 2.96
CA ALA A 286 -13.92 -15.17 1.53
C ALA A 286 -15.13 -15.94 1.00
N SER A 287 -16.08 -15.24 0.40
CA SER A 287 -17.14 -15.80 -0.41
C SER A 287 -16.85 -15.45 -1.87
N PHE A 288 -16.63 -16.45 -2.70
CA PHE A 288 -16.32 -16.23 -4.12
C PHE A 288 -17.58 -16.30 -5.00
N ASN A 289 -18.77 -16.20 -4.39
CA ASN A 289 -20.05 -16.26 -5.11
C ASN A 289 -20.32 -14.99 -5.94
N ASP A 290 -19.81 -13.85 -5.47
CA ASP A 290 -20.13 -12.53 -6.03
C ASP A 290 -19.00 -11.98 -6.92
N GLY A 291 -17.90 -12.70 -7.01
CA GLY A 291 -16.78 -12.39 -7.87
C GLY A 291 -15.42 -12.53 -7.21
N GLU A 292 -14.38 -12.46 -8.01
CA GLU A 292 -13.00 -12.63 -7.61
C GLU A 292 -12.11 -11.46 -8.04
N LEU A 293 -11.14 -11.15 -7.20
CA LEU A 293 -10.02 -10.30 -7.53
C LEU A 293 -8.75 -11.13 -7.60
N TYR A 294 -8.15 -11.21 -8.77
CA TYR A 294 -6.86 -11.85 -9.02
C TYR A 294 -5.74 -10.84 -8.88
N TYR A 295 -4.73 -11.16 -8.10
CA TYR A 295 -3.63 -10.25 -7.77
C TYR A 295 -2.27 -10.87 -8.07
N SER A 296 -1.37 -10.08 -8.62
CA SER A 296 0.03 -10.43 -8.81
C SER A 296 0.96 -9.29 -8.40
N ASN A 297 2.10 -9.64 -7.81
CA ASN A 297 3.17 -8.71 -7.48
C ASN A 297 4.51 -9.42 -7.73
N LEU A 298 5.28 -8.89 -8.65
CA LEU A 298 6.67 -9.30 -8.91
C LEU A 298 7.60 -8.18 -8.47
N HIS A 299 8.50 -8.50 -7.59
CA HIS A 299 9.47 -7.59 -7.02
C HIS A 299 10.89 -8.10 -7.29
N TRP A 300 11.76 -7.23 -7.74
CA TRP A 300 13.18 -7.46 -7.87
C TRP A 300 13.96 -6.38 -7.12
N GLU A 301 14.89 -6.80 -6.27
CA GLU A 301 15.78 -5.92 -5.53
C GLU A 301 17.22 -6.22 -5.96
N SER A 302 18.00 -5.19 -6.35
CA SER A 302 19.39 -5.41 -6.72
C SER A 302 20.19 -5.97 -5.54
N PRO A 303 21.11 -6.93 -5.80
CA PRO A 303 21.99 -7.46 -4.77
C PRO A 303 22.64 -6.33 -3.98
N ARG A 304 22.61 -6.41 -2.67
CA ARG A 304 23.31 -5.47 -1.79
C ARG A 304 24.81 -5.65 -1.98
N ASN A 305 25.35 -4.96 -2.97
CA ASN A 305 26.79 -4.87 -3.13
C ASN A 305 27.32 -3.74 -2.21
N THR A 306 28.61 -3.78 -1.88
CA THR A 306 29.32 -2.76 -1.09
C THR A 306 29.22 -1.34 -1.64
N ASP A 307 28.72 -1.17 -2.85
CA ASP A 307 28.39 0.11 -3.46
C ASP A 307 27.05 0.62 -2.90
N THR A 308 26.99 1.87 -2.51
CA THR A 308 25.85 2.54 -1.85
C THR A 308 24.61 2.69 -2.75
N ARG A 309 24.55 1.99 -3.88
CA ARG A 309 23.47 2.04 -4.86
C ARG A 309 22.54 0.84 -4.70
N GLU A 310 21.29 1.11 -4.38
CA GLU A 310 20.22 0.12 -4.31
C GLU A 310 19.18 0.45 -5.38
N THR A 311 18.72 -0.56 -6.10
CA THR A 311 17.65 -0.43 -7.08
C THR A 311 16.57 -1.47 -6.76
N ASP A 312 15.34 -1.02 -6.68
CA ASP A 312 14.14 -1.83 -6.44
C ASP A 312 13.21 -1.62 -7.64
N ILE A 313 12.77 -2.69 -8.27
CA ILE A 313 11.78 -2.66 -9.35
C ILE A 313 10.63 -3.55 -8.95
N ARG A 314 9.41 -3.02 -9.07
CA ARG A 314 8.20 -3.75 -8.71
C ARG A 314 7.14 -3.58 -9.78
N TRP A 315 6.58 -4.68 -10.19
CA TRP A 315 5.39 -4.73 -11.01
C TRP A 315 4.25 -5.35 -10.21
N THR A 316 3.10 -4.66 -10.22
CA THR A 316 1.88 -5.15 -9.57
C THR A 316 0.73 -5.08 -10.55
N ALA A 317 -0.20 -6.01 -10.48
CA ALA A 317 -1.42 -5.99 -11.28
C ALA A 317 -2.56 -6.69 -10.54
N PHE A 318 -3.78 -6.25 -10.81
CA PHE A 318 -4.98 -6.99 -10.47
C PHE A 318 -5.98 -6.97 -11.63
N TYR A 319 -6.85 -7.97 -11.62
CA TYR A 319 -8.06 -8.04 -12.42
C TYR A 319 -9.22 -8.43 -11.50
N GLN A 320 -10.37 -7.76 -11.65
CA GLN A 320 -11.58 -8.08 -10.93
C GLN A 320 -12.62 -8.64 -11.90
N ASN A 321 -13.23 -9.76 -11.51
CA ASN A 321 -14.43 -10.28 -12.14
C ASN A 321 -15.60 -9.99 -11.22
N VAL A 322 -16.28 -8.88 -11.47
CA VAL A 322 -17.46 -8.43 -10.68
C VAL A 322 -18.64 -8.22 -11.58
N SER A 323 -19.82 -8.49 -11.06
CA SER A 323 -21.05 -8.07 -11.72
C SER A 323 -21.17 -6.55 -11.73
N PRO A 324 -21.62 -5.93 -12.84
CA PRO A 324 -21.85 -4.48 -12.89
C PRO A 324 -22.83 -3.93 -11.85
N GLU A 325 -23.68 -4.81 -11.29
CA GLU A 325 -24.70 -4.47 -10.29
C GLU A 325 -24.15 -4.47 -8.87
N GLU A 326 -22.92 -4.97 -8.66
CA GLU A 326 -22.31 -5.12 -7.35
C GLU A 326 -21.28 -4.04 -7.04
N GLU A 327 -21.13 -3.71 -5.75
CA GLU A 327 -20.08 -2.81 -5.31
C GLU A 327 -18.71 -3.50 -5.43
N SER A 328 -17.87 -2.96 -6.29
CA SER A 328 -16.53 -3.47 -6.57
C SER A 328 -15.52 -3.02 -5.49
N LEU A 329 -14.61 -3.91 -5.09
CA LEU A 329 -13.56 -3.64 -4.11
C LEU A 329 -12.64 -2.48 -4.53
N ALA A 330 -12.31 -2.36 -5.79
CA ALA A 330 -11.46 -1.30 -6.33
C ALA A 330 -12.27 -0.18 -6.97
N ALA A 331 -13.34 0.25 -6.33
CA ALA A 331 -14.16 1.41 -6.73
C ALA A 331 -14.59 1.39 -8.20
N GLY A 332 -14.96 0.21 -8.74
CA GLY A 332 -15.42 0.00 -10.11
C GLY A 332 -14.31 -0.26 -11.12
N LEU A 333 -13.05 -0.43 -10.69
CA LEU A 333 -11.97 -0.78 -11.62
C LEU A 333 -12.11 -2.22 -12.09
N GLU A 334 -12.02 -2.47 -13.39
CA GLU A 334 -11.94 -3.82 -13.93
C GLU A 334 -10.54 -4.40 -13.73
N TRP A 335 -9.52 -3.61 -14.07
CA TRP A 335 -8.14 -3.99 -13.84
C TRP A 335 -7.25 -2.76 -13.62
N ALA A 336 -6.11 -2.97 -12.98
CA ALA A 336 -5.04 -1.99 -12.94
C ALA A 336 -3.67 -2.68 -12.88
N SER A 337 -2.65 -1.98 -13.38
CA SER A 337 -1.25 -2.37 -13.32
C SER A 337 -0.40 -1.17 -12.95
N ALA A 338 0.61 -1.40 -12.11
CA ALA A 338 1.60 -0.42 -11.72
C ALA A 338 3.01 -0.97 -11.89
N LEU A 339 3.90 -0.17 -12.45
CA LEU A 339 5.33 -0.44 -12.54
C LEU A 339 6.09 0.65 -11.80
N SER A 340 6.85 0.28 -10.78
CA SER A 340 7.63 1.22 -9.98
C SER A 340 9.13 0.91 -10.03
N LEU A 341 9.92 1.96 -10.01
CA LEU A 341 11.36 1.96 -9.86
C LEU A 341 11.73 2.83 -8.68
N GLN A 342 12.44 2.27 -7.70
CA GLN A 342 13.12 3.03 -6.67
C GLN A 342 14.62 2.88 -6.83
N ARG A 343 15.34 4.00 -6.75
CA ARG A 343 16.79 4.01 -6.77
C ARG A 343 17.33 4.86 -5.64
N ARG A 344 18.15 4.25 -4.79
CA ARG A 344 18.90 4.93 -3.73
C ARG A 344 20.38 5.09 -4.13
N ASN A 345 20.94 6.22 -3.78
CA ASN A 345 22.35 6.50 -3.94
C ASN A 345 22.82 7.40 -2.78
N GLY A 346 23.39 6.78 -1.76
CA GLY A 346 23.74 7.45 -0.52
C GLY A 346 22.54 8.14 0.12
N ARG A 347 22.60 9.46 0.24
CA ARG A 347 21.52 10.28 0.86
C ARG A 347 20.33 10.59 -0.06
N ARG A 348 20.43 10.25 -1.35
CA ARG A 348 19.41 10.58 -2.35
C ARG A 348 18.61 9.34 -2.72
N GLU A 349 17.33 9.55 -2.91
CA GLU A 349 16.44 8.52 -3.41
C GLU A 349 15.51 9.11 -4.47
N LEU A 350 15.26 8.35 -5.50
CA LEU A 350 14.29 8.65 -6.54
C LEU A 350 13.33 7.48 -6.64
N GLN A 351 12.05 7.77 -6.56
CA GLN A 351 10.97 6.84 -6.87
C GLN A 351 10.24 7.34 -8.12
N VAL A 352 9.98 6.44 -9.06
CA VAL A 352 9.16 6.69 -10.25
C VAL A 352 8.15 5.56 -10.37
N GLU A 353 6.90 5.89 -10.61
CA GLU A 353 5.83 4.90 -10.77
C GLU A 353 4.91 5.29 -11.91
N GLY A 354 4.66 4.37 -12.83
CA GLY A 354 3.65 4.45 -13.87
C GLY A 354 2.48 3.53 -13.54
N ILE A 355 1.26 4.03 -13.68
CA ILE A 355 0.00 3.30 -13.39
C ILE A 355 -0.88 3.38 -14.62
N LEU A 356 -1.52 2.25 -14.96
CA LEU A 356 -2.48 2.12 -16.05
C LEU A 356 -3.62 1.20 -15.59
N GLY A 357 -4.85 1.49 -16.00
CA GLY A 357 -5.99 0.64 -15.69
C GLY A 357 -7.24 1.03 -16.45
N ASP A 358 -8.31 0.30 -16.19
CA ASP A 358 -9.62 0.54 -16.75
C ASP A 358 -10.69 0.64 -15.67
N ASN A 359 -11.59 1.60 -15.80
CA ASN A 359 -12.67 1.82 -14.85
C ASN A 359 -13.78 0.77 -14.95
N GLY A 360 -13.79 -0.06 -16.01
CA GLY A 360 -14.84 -1.03 -16.25
C GLY A 360 -16.22 -0.38 -16.46
N GLU A 361 -17.26 -1.20 -16.38
CA GLU A 361 -18.63 -0.69 -16.40
C GLU A 361 -18.94 0.08 -15.10
N GLN A 362 -19.54 1.23 -15.23
CA GLN A 362 -19.86 2.12 -14.14
C GLN A 362 -21.34 2.50 -14.16
N SER A 363 -21.90 2.86 -13.01
CA SER A 363 -23.27 3.42 -12.93
C SER A 363 -23.46 4.71 -13.75
N ARG A 364 -22.34 5.35 -14.14
CA ARG A 364 -22.31 6.54 -15.01
C ARG A 364 -21.28 6.34 -16.10
N ALA A 365 -21.70 6.42 -17.35
CA ALA A 365 -20.84 6.33 -18.53
C ALA A 365 -19.69 7.36 -18.55
N SER A 366 -19.86 8.51 -17.89
CA SER A 366 -18.79 9.52 -17.75
C SER A 366 -17.57 9.03 -16.97
N ARG A 367 -17.67 7.91 -16.25
CA ARG A 367 -16.59 7.32 -15.44
C ARG A 367 -15.90 6.16 -16.13
N GLU A 368 -16.48 5.60 -17.18
CA GLU A 368 -15.93 4.46 -17.91
C GLU A 368 -14.68 4.83 -18.70
N GLY A 369 -13.89 3.81 -19.04
CA GLY A 369 -12.72 3.95 -19.90
C GLY A 369 -11.39 3.87 -19.15
N THR A 370 -10.34 3.95 -19.95
CA THR A 370 -8.96 3.81 -19.48
C THR A 370 -8.53 5.02 -18.65
N PHE A 371 -7.73 4.78 -17.62
CA PHE A 371 -7.04 5.81 -16.86
C PHE A 371 -5.54 5.50 -16.75
N TRP A 372 -4.75 6.53 -16.54
CA TRP A 372 -3.29 6.41 -16.38
C TRP A 372 -2.76 7.42 -15.38
N GLY A 373 -1.57 7.17 -14.88
CA GLY A 373 -0.89 8.10 -13.98
C GLY A 373 0.60 7.90 -13.91
N LEU A 374 1.28 8.96 -13.48
CA LEU A 374 2.71 9.01 -13.24
C LEU A 374 2.98 9.67 -11.89
N VAL A 375 3.83 9.07 -11.10
CA VAL A 375 4.34 9.63 -9.84
C VAL A 375 5.86 9.67 -9.90
N ILE A 376 6.45 10.83 -9.59
CA ILE A 376 7.90 11.02 -9.47
C ILE A 376 8.18 11.64 -8.10
N MET A 377 8.95 10.96 -7.28
CA MET A 377 9.18 11.39 -5.90
C MET A 377 10.68 11.33 -5.54
N PRO A 378 11.45 12.40 -5.81
CA PRO A 378 12.80 12.55 -5.30
C PRO A 378 12.79 12.89 -3.81
N SER A 379 13.76 12.34 -3.08
CA SER A 379 13.99 12.72 -1.68
C SER A 379 15.50 12.76 -1.36
N ILE A 380 15.85 13.48 -0.31
CA ILE A 380 17.22 13.62 0.15
C ILE A 380 17.29 13.75 1.67
N TRP A 381 18.18 13.00 2.29
CA TRP A 381 18.55 13.18 3.68
C TRP A 381 19.42 14.42 3.84
N LEU A 382 18.85 15.51 4.37
CA LEU A 382 19.58 16.70 4.77
C LEU A 382 20.48 16.40 5.98
N VAL A 383 19.91 15.67 6.94
CA VAL A 383 20.65 15.06 8.04
C VAL A 383 20.27 13.59 8.05
N GLU A 384 21.24 12.72 7.84
CA GLU A 384 21.03 11.28 7.69
C GLU A 384 20.21 10.69 8.85
N ASN A 385 19.15 9.93 8.50
CA ASN A 385 18.21 9.30 9.42
C ASN A 385 17.48 10.25 10.40
N LYS A 386 17.58 11.58 10.17
CA LYS A 386 16.95 12.57 11.07
C LYS A 386 16.08 13.59 10.36
N LEU A 387 16.54 14.12 9.24
CA LEU A 387 15.84 15.16 8.51
C LEU A 387 15.88 14.86 7.02
N GLU A 388 14.73 14.56 6.46
CA GLU A 388 14.53 14.26 5.04
C GLU A 388 13.72 15.37 4.39
N ALA A 389 14.17 15.83 3.21
CA ALA A 389 13.37 16.65 2.32
C ALA A 389 12.82 15.76 1.19
N VAL A 390 11.58 16.01 0.78
CA VAL A 390 10.90 15.25 -0.26
C VAL A 390 10.11 16.17 -1.17
N MET A 391 10.13 15.87 -2.46
CA MET A 391 9.20 16.43 -3.44
C MET A 391 8.42 15.29 -4.09
N LYS A 392 7.18 15.55 -4.53
CA LYS A 392 6.38 14.60 -5.29
C LYS A 392 5.67 15.37 -6.40
N PHE A 393 5.87 14.93 -7.62
CA PHE A 393 5.04 15.30 -8.76
C PHE A 393 4.14 14.13 -9.08
N GLN A 394 2.86 14.40 -9.31
CA GLN A 394 1.93 13.42 -9.83
C GLN A 394 1.11 14.00 -10.99
N TYR A 395 0.79 13.13 -11.91
CA TYR A 395 -0.13 13.37 -13.01
C TYR A 395 -1.06 12.17 -13.14
N GLN A 396 -2.34 12.41 -13.40
CA GLN A 396 -3.27 11.37 -13.78
C GLN A 396 -4.23 11.90 -14.83
N GLY A 397 -4.66 11.01 -15.72
CA GLY A 397 -5.61 11.31 -16.76
C GLY A 397 -6.54 10.13 -17.04
N SER A 398 -7.65 10.38 -17.76
CA SER A 398 -8.57 9.35 -18.20
C SER A 398 -9.29 9.73 -19.50
N ASP A 399 -9.79 8.71 -20.21
CA ASP A 399 -10.66 8.91 -21.37
C ASP A 399 -12.08 9.35 -20.96
N GLY A 400 -12.52 8.89 -19.76
CA GLY A 400 -13.81 9.29 -19.19
C GLY A 400 -13.73 10.64 -18.48
N ASN A 401 -14.72 11.51 -18.69
CA ASN A 401 -14.74 12.87 -18.14
C ASN A 401 -14.71 12.92 -16.60
N GLU A 402 -15.11 11.82 -15.92
CA GLU A 402 -15.08 11.63 -14.46
C GLU A 402 -14.23 10.41 -14.07
N GLY A 403 -13.34 9.96 -14.95
CA GLY A 403 -12.63 8.69 -14.82
C GLY A 403 -11.52 8.70 -13.77
N ILE A 404 -11.03 9.88 -13.35
CA ILE A 404 -10.08 10.02 -12.24
C ILE A 404 -10.70 10.75 -11.06
N ARG A 405 -9.99 10.75 -9.93
CA ARG A 405 -10.46 11.42 -8.72
C ARG A 405 -9.32 12.11 -7.98
N LEU A 406 -9.56 13.36 -7.60
CA LEU A 406 -8.76 14.07 -6.63
C LEU A 406 -8.84 13.34 -5.27
N ASN A 407 -7.70 12.93 -4.73
CA ASN A 407 -7.71 12.16 -3.50
C ASN A 407 -7.80 13.03 -2.24
N SER A 408 -7.36 14.28 -2.31
CA SER A 408 -7.31 15.15 -1.13
C SER A 408 -8.67 15.20 -0.44
N ARG A 409 -8.71 14.61 0.76
CA ARG A 409 -9.91 14.60 1.60
C ARG A 409 -10.25 16.01 2.11
N TYR A 410 -9.25 16.85 2.27
CA TYR A 410 -9.41 18.24 2.73
C TYR A 410 -10.04 19.08 1.64
N ILE A 411 -9.54 19.03 0.41
CA ILE A 411 -10.11 19.76 -0.74
C ILE A 411 -11.56 19.34 -0.97
N ARG A 412 -11.85 18.04 -0.99
CA ARG A 412 -13.23 17.56 -1.17
C ARG A 412 -14.16 17.94 -0.03
N ARG A 413 -13.64 18.07 1.18
CA ARG A 413 -14.42 18.54 2.34
C ARG A 413 -14.63 20.05 2.30
N ALA A 414 -13.63 20.81 1.85
CA ALA A 414 -13.82 22.24 1.54
C ALA A 414 -14.98 22.41 0.56
N GLY A 415 -14.97 21.68 -0.56
CA GLY A 415 -16.08 21.69 -1.51
C GLY A 415 -17.45 21.33 -0.90
N ALA A 416 -17.49 20.30 -0.05
CA ALA A 416 -18.73 19.90 0.61
C ALA A 416 -19.24 20.91 1.63
N ARG A 417 -18.35 21.64 2.30
CA ARG A 417 -18.70 22.66 3.31
C ARG A 417 -19.22 23.94 2.66
N GLU A 418 -18.60 24.32 1.56
CA GLU A 418 -18.93 25.55 0.84
C GLU A 418 -19.97 25.35 -0.27
N ASP A 419 -20.63 24.17 -0.28
CA ASP A 419 -21.70 23.79 -1.22
C ASP A 419 -21.28 23.77 -2.71
N PHE A 420 -20.06 23.28 -2.97
CA PHE A 420 -19.53 23.01 -4.31
C PHE A 420 -19.56 21.47 -4.60
N PRO A 421 -20.66 20.93 -5.11
CA PRO A 421 -20.83 19.47 -5.24
C PRO A 421 -19.83 18.82 -6.20
N GLU A 422 -19.39 19.51 -7.24
CA GLU A 422 -18.38 19.02 -8.18
C GLU A 422 -17.03 18.83 -7.48
N LEU A 423 -16.61 19.79 -6.67
CA LEU A 423 -15.38 19.70 -5.89
C LEU A 423 -15.51 18.68 -4.76
N ALA A 424 -16.67 18.60 -4.10
CA ALA A 424 -16.96 17.59 -3.08
C ALA A 424 -16.85 16.16 -3.64
N ASN A 425 -17.31 15.94 -4.89
CA ASN A 425 -17.12 14.71 -5.62
C ASN A 425 -15.65 14.52 -6.06
N GLY A 426 -15.01 15.62 -6.49
CA GLY A 426 -13.60 15.70 -6.86
C GLY A 426 -13.21 14.80 -8.03
N ARG A 427 -14.11 14.59 -9.00
CA ARG A 427 -13.88 13.79 -10.21
C ARG A 427 -13.59 14.68 -11.41
N GLY A 428 -12.77 14.15 -12.31
CA GLY A 428 -12.38 14.82 -13.55
C GLY A 428 -11.73 13.85 -14.52
N ASP A 429 -11.09 14.40 -15.53
CA ASP A 429 -10.37 13.66 -16.58
C ASP A 429 -8.88 13.99 -16.63
N GLU A 430 -8.44 15.09 -15.99
CA GLU A 430 -7.04 15.47 -15.89
C GLU A 430 -6.75 16.08 -14.50
N HIS A 431 -5.69 15.61 -13.85
CA HIS A 431 -5.23 16.13 -12.56
C HIS A 431 -3.71 16.10 -12.48
N TYR A 432 -3.13 17.15 -11.96
CA TYR A 432 -1.73 17.16 -11.55
C TYR A 432 -1.56 17.79 -10.17
N SER A 433 -0.53 17.35 -9.45
CA SER A 433 -0.10 18.03 -8.23
C SER A 433 1.41 18.07 -8.07
N LEU A 434 1.83 19.05 -7.29
CA LEU A 434 3.22 19.22 -6.87
C LEU A 434 3.28 19.38 -5.36
N TYR A 435 3.92 18.44 -4.70
CA TYR A 435 4.15 18.44 -3.26
C TYR A 435 5.61 18.73 -2.94
N ALA A 436 5.87 19.51 -1.89
CA ALA A 436 7.16 19.66 -1.26
C ALA A 436 7.00 19.54 0.26
N GLY A 437 7.91 18.81 0.92
CA GLY A 437 7.79 18.56 2.35
C GLY A 437 9.09 18.19 3.04
N MET A 438 9.01 18.13 4.36
CA MET A 438 10.12 17.76 5.23
C MET A 438 9.63 16.80 6.32
N ASN A 439 10.45 15.79 6.60
CA ASN A 439 10.22 14.80 7.64
C ASN A 439 11.31 14.92 8.71
N ARG A 440 10.92 15.21 9.95
CA ARG A 440 11.82 15.13 11.11
C ARG A 440 11.57 13.82 11.85
N LEU A 441 12.58 12.93 11.85
CA LEU A 441 12.55 11.67 12.58
C LEU A 441 13.20 11.89 13.95
N PHE A 442 12.50 11.48 15.02
CA PHE A 442 13.01 11.56 16.39
C PHE A 442 13.59 10.23 16.83
N TYR A 443 12.96 9.15 16.44
CA TYR A 443 13.45 7.79 16.64
C TYR A 443 13.10 6.96 15.41
N GLU A 444 14.03 6.89 14.45
CA GLU A 444 13.78 6.28 13.13
C GLU A 444 12.41 6.73 12.57
N HIS A 445 11.66 5.81 11.96
CA HIS A 445 10.28 6.07 11.58
C HIS A 445 9.26 5.85 12.70
N GLN A 446 9.67 5.34 13.86
CA GLN A 446 8.75 5.06 14.98
C GLN A 446 8.16 6.32 15.58
N GLN A 447 8.86 7.44 15.48
CA GLN A 447 8.33 8.75 15.86
C GLN A 447 8.81 9.81 14.89
N LYS A 448 7.89 10.45 14.21
CA LYS A 448 8.22 11.53 13.26
C LYS A 448 7.16 12.61 13.20
N VAL A 449 7.61 13.80 12.82
CA VAL A 449 6.76 14.93 12.42
C VAL A 449 7.01 15.20 10.95
N MET A 450 5.96 15.53 10.23
CA MET A 450 5.99 15.78 8.80
C MET A 450 5.32 17.12 8.52
N PHE A 451 5.88 17.91 7.60
CA PHE A 451 5.30 19.13 7.07
C PHE A 451 5.32 19.08 5.56
N GLY A 452 4.31 19.61 4.92
CA GLY A 452 4.25 19.67 3.47
C GLY A 452 3.30 20.74 2.96
N ILE A 453 3.59 21.17 1.74
CA ILE A 453 2.74 22.02 0.92
C ILE A 453 2.49 21.29 -0.39
N GLU A 454 1.26 21.30 -0.88
CA GLU A 454 0.86 20.66 -2.13
C GLU A 454 0.00 21.63 -2.93
N TYR A 455 0.30 21.76 -4.21
CA TYR A 455 -0.55 22.42 -5.19
C TYR A 455 -1.28 21.35 -5.99
N ASP A 456 -2.60 21.50 -6.14
CA ASP A 456 -3.44 20.61 -6.92
C ASP A 456 -4.18 21.40 -8.00
N SER A 457 -4.32 20.80 -9.20
CA SER A 457 -5.19 21.31 -10.25
C SER A 457 -5.97 20.13 -10.84
N LEU A 458 -7.30 20.27 -10.89
CA LEU A 458 -8.24 19.28 -11.39
C LEU A 458 -9.04 19.89 -12.56
N GLN A 459 -9.14 19.16 -13.66
CA GLN A 459 -9.91 19.54 -14.83
C GLN A 459 -10.97 18.49 -15.18
N GLN A 460 -12.02 18.93 -15.88
CA GLN A 460 -13.05 18.09 -16.47
C GLN A 460 -13.47 18.70 -17.79
N ASN A 461 -13.37 17.98 -18.91
CA ASN A 461 -13.70 18.48 -20.25
C ASN A 461 -13.01 19.82 -20.58
N ASP A 462 -11.72 19.93 -20.39
CA ASP A 462 -10.93 21.17 -20.58
C ASP A 462 -11.40 22.35 -19.69
N THR A 463 -12.28 22.10 -18.72
CA THR A 463 -12.75 23.12 -17.77
C THR A 463 -12.02 22.92 -16.42
N ASN A 464 -11.44 23.98 -15.89
CA ASN A 464 -10.84 23.93 -14.56
C ASN A 464 -11.95 23.75 -13.51
N LEU A 465 -11.90 22.66 -12.75
CA LEU A 465 -12.78 22.39 -11.61
C LEU A 465 -12.21 22.91 -10.30
N TYR A 466 -10.89 22.91 -10.18
CA TYR A 466 -10.21 23.34 -8.98
C TYR A 466 -8.74 23.62 -9.24
N ASP A 467 -8.22 24.65 -8.62
CA ASP A 467 -6.80 24.84 -8.40
C ASP A 467 -6.57 25.50 -7.02
N GLY A 468 -5.49 25.07 -6.33
CA GLY A 468 -5.22 25.58 -5.00
C GLY A 468 -4.08 24.90 -4.27
N TRP A 469 -3.81 25.43 -3.09
CA TRP A 469 -2.75 24.99 -2.20
C TRP A 469 -3.31 24.31 -0.97
N SER A 470 -2.60 23.29 -0.52
CA SER A 470 -2.84 22.66 0.77
C SER A 470 -1.58 22.69 1.62
N LEU A 471 -1.72 23.03 2.89
CA LEU A 471 -0.66 22.90 3.89
C LEU A 471 -0.97 21.74 4.80
N TYR A 472 0.06 20.95 5.13
CA TYR A 472 -0.08 19.77 5.98
C TYR A 472 0.94 19.80 7.11
N ALA A 473 0.49 19.37 8.29
CA ALA A 473 1.35 18.96 9.39
C ALA A 473 0.87 17.60 9.91
N ALA A 474 1.79 16.69 10.22
CA ALA A 474 1.41 15.39 10.73
C ALA A 474 2.40 14.89 11.78
N TYR A 475 1.86 14.27 12.84
CA TYR A 475 2.62 13.48 13.80
C TYR A 475 2.28 12.00 13.62
N ARG A 476 3.30 11.17 13.59
CA ARG A 476 3.14 9.72 13.47
C ARG A 476 3.99 8.99 14.49
N THR A 477 3.39 8.03 15.16
CA THR A 477 4.09 7.12 16.07
C THR A 477 3.57 5.71 15.92
N TYR A 478 4.45 4.72 16.19
CA TYR A 478 4.10 3.31 16.21
C TYR A 478 5.06 2.50 17.12
N TRP A 479 4.61 1.34 17.50
CA TRP A 479 5.34 0.39 18.34
C TRP A 479 5.09 -1.06 17.92
#